data_edd9bf0fba221c59f127d95203fd9217
#
_entry.id   edd9bf0fba221c59f127d95203fd9217
#
_cell.length_a   1.000
_cell.length_b   1.000
_cell.length_c   1.000
_cell.angle_alpha   90.00
_cell.angle_beta   90.00
_cell.angle_gamma   90.00
#
_symmetry.space_group_name_H-M   'P 1'
#
loop_
_entity.id
_entity.type
_entity.pdbx_description
1 polymer ?
#
loop_
_entity_poly.entity_id
_entity_poly.type
_entity_poly.pdbx_seq_one_letter_code
_entity_poly.pdbx_strand_id
1 'polypeptide(L)'
;MVNETAKNPLVSVIMNCHNGETYLKESISSLINQTYKNWELIFWDNFSSDSSKEVLMQFSDKRIKYYYTKNFTPLYEARNLAIKKTSGEFISFLDTDDWWSPKRLEKQIELFFKDKNLDVVYTNFYFFYNKTKTKKIISKKNLPDGKITQKLLDHYNIGGIL
;
A
#
# COMPACT_ATOMS: atom_id res chain seq x y z
N MET A 1 34.98 -0.34 -5.78
CA MET A 1 34.18 0.88 -5.58
C MET A 1 32.74 0.50 -5.89
N VAL A 2 31.94 0.30 -4.87
CA VAL A 2 30.51 -0.04 -5.01
C VAL A 2 29.78 1.26 -5.31
N ASN A 3 29.12 1.34 -6.45
CA ASN A 3 28.34 2.50 -6.89
C ASN A 3 27.28 2.85 -5.83
N GLU A 4 27.42 3.98 -5.17
CA GLU A 4 26.52 4.50 -4.14
C GLU A 4 25.19 5.08 -4.69
N THR A 5 24.88 4.88 -5.96
CA THR A 5 23.78 5.57 -6.65
C THR A 5 22.41 4.87 -6.58
N ALA A 6 22.27 3.79 -5.81
CA ALA A 6 21.00 3.04 -5.77
C ALA A 6 20.30 3.05 -4.38
N LYS A 7 20.36 4.15 -3.64
CA LYS A 7 19.85 4.17 -2.25
C LYS A 7 18.42 4.71 -2.09
N ASN A 8 17.71 5.03 -3.17
CA ASN A 8 16.37 5.63 -3.05
C ASN A 8 15.43 5.15 -4.17
N PRO A 9 15.08 3.84 -4.23
CA PRO A 9 14.22 3.31 -5.28
C PRO A 9 12.82 3.88 -5.22
N LEU A 10 12.17 4.04 -6.37
CA LEU A 10 10.78 4.48 -6.42
C LEU A 10 9.85 3.36 -5.94
N VAL A 11 8.95 3.67 -5.02
CA VAL A 11 7.88 2.78 -4.57
C VAL A 11 6.57 3.21 -5.21
N SER A 12 5.98 2.35 -6.03
CA SER A 12 4.61 2.56 -6.52
C SER A 12 3.61 2.04 -5.50
N VAL A 13 2.88 2.95 -4.88
CA VAL A 13 1.76 2.60 -4.00
C VAL A 13 0.49 2.54 -4.82
N ILE A 14 -0.20 1.41 -4.77
CA ILE A 14 -1.48 1.21 -5.46
C ILE A 14 -2.60 1.37 -4.46
N MET A 15 -3.58 2.20 -4.79
CA MET A 15 -4.82 2.35 -4.06
C MET A 15 -5.99 2.13 -5.01
N ASN A 16 -6.71 1.02 -4.85
CA ASN A 16 -7.95 0.79 -5.56
C ASN A 16 -9.11 1.35 -4.75
N CYS A 17 -9.94 2.16 -5.39
CA CYS A 17 -11.09 2.79 -4.77
C CYS A 17 -12.38 2.40 -5.50
N HIS A 18 -13.39 2.03 -4.73
CA HIS A 18 -14.78 1.97 -5.16
C HIS A 18 -15.65 2.43 -4.00
N ASN A 19 -16.18 3.67 -4.11
CA ASN A 19 -16.98 4.30 -3.07
C ASN A 19 -16.27 4.36 -1.70
N GLY A 20 -15.06 4.93 -1.69
CA GLY A 20 -14.17 4.95 -0.51
C GLY A 20 -14.14 6.27 0.26
N GLU A 21 -15.01 7.24 -0.02
CA GLU A 21 -14.94 8.62 0.49
C GLU A 21 -14.74 8.74 2.01
N THR A 22 -15.30 7.77 2.78
CA THR A 22 -15.37 7.87 4.25
C THR A 22 -14.01 7.93 4.94
N TYR A 23 -13.03 7.13 4.49
CA TYR A 23 -11.71 7.02 5.13
C TYR A 23 -10.57 7.47 4.23
N LEU A 24 -10.85 7.77 2.97
CA LEU A 24 -9.86 8.08 1.94
C LEU A 24 -8.92 9.22 2.34
N LYS A 25 -9.44 10.26 2.98
CA LYS A 25 -8.62 11.39 3.44
C LYS A 25 -7.55 10.96 4.44
N GLU A 26 -7.90 10.08 5.38
CA GLU A 26 -6.97 9.57 6.40
C GLU A 26 -5.92 8.66 5.74
N SER A 27 -6.35 7.78 4.85
CA SER A 27 -5.49 6.86 4.11
C SER A 27 -4.44 7.61 3.28
N ILE A 28 -4.84 8.55 2.43
CA ILE A 28 -3.93 9.36 1.60
C ILE A 28 -2.99 10.20 2.48
N SER A 29 -3.51 10.82 3.54
CA SER A 29 -2.69 11.59 4.48
C SER A 29 -1.60 10.73 5.11
N SER A 30 -1.88 9.47 5.42
CA SER A 30 -0.90 8.53 5.98
C SER A 30 0.25 8.22 5.02
N LEU A 31 -0.03 8.20 3.71
CA LEU A 31 0.99 8.04 2.66
C LEU A 31 1.83 9.31 2.48
N ILE A 32 1.20 10.48 2.40
CA ILE A 32 1.89 11.77 2.27
C ILE A 32 2.86 11.99 3.44
N ASN A 33 2.47 11.56 4.64
CA ASN A 33 3.26 11.69 5.86
C ASN A 33 4.34 10.62 6.03
N GLN A 34 4.56 9.71 5.07
CA GLN A 34 5.67 8.77 5.13
C GLN A 34 7.01 9.50 5.20
N THR A 35 7.95 8.98 6.02
CA THR A 35 9.33 9.49 6.09
C THR A 35 10.09 9.24 4.80
N TYR A 36 9.87 8.09 4.18
CA TYR A 36 10.37 7.78 2.83
C TYR A 36 9.63 8.61 1.79
N LYS A 37 10.34 9.40 0.98
CA LYS A 37 9.73 10.41 0.09
C LYS A 37 9.66 9.99 -1.38
N ASN A 38 10.44 8.98 -1.81
CA ASN A 38 10.46 8.55 -3.20
C ASN A 38 9.39 7.50 -3.50
N TRP A 39 8.16 7.94 -3.53
CA TRP A 39 7.00 7.13 -3.88
C TRP A 39 6.11 7.86 -4.89
N GLU A 40 5.31 7.10 -5.61
CA GLU A 40 4.15 7.55 -6.39
C GLU A 40 2.89 6.85 -5.88
N LEU A 41 1.73 7.49 -6.00
CA LEU A 41 0.42 6.88 -5.76
C LEU A 41 -0.28 6.64 -7.08
N ILE A 42 -0.57 5.39 -7.40
CA ILE A 42 -1.46 4.99 -8.47
C ILE A 42 -2.86 4.83 -7.87
N PHE A 43 -3.64 5.90 -7.92
CA PHE A 43 -5.03 5.87 -7.47
C PHE A 43 -5.91 5.37 -8.61
N TRP A 44 -6.43 4.17 -8.44
CA TRP A 44 -7.31 3.52 -9.40
C TRP A 44 -8.76 3.59 -8.92
N ASP A 45 -9.51 4.53 -9.48
CA ASP A 45 -10.94 4.67 -9.22
C ASP A 45 -11.71 3.66 -10.05
N ASN A 46 -12.19 2.64 -9.39
CA ASN A 46 -12.90 1.51 -9.99
C ASN A 46 -14.41 1.78 -10.08
N PHE A 47 -14.78 2.84 -10.80
CA PHE A 47 -16.18 3.23 -11.04
C PHE A 47 -16.88 3.70 -9.75
N SER A 48 -16.28 4.62 -9.00
CA SER A 48 -16.95 5.24 -7.85
C SER A 48 -18.05 6.19 -8.29
N SER A 49 -19.11 6.25 -7.49
CA SER A 49 -20.27 7.14 -7.64
C SER A 49 -20.46 8.09 -6.45
N ASP A 50 -19.61 7.96 -5.43
CA ASP A 50 -19.55 8.85 -4.26
C ASP A 50 -18.57 10.01 -4.47
N SER A 51 -18.21 10.73 -3.41
CA SER A 51 -17.27 11.86 -3.46
C SER A 51 -15.79 11.43 -3.38
N SER A 52 -15.44 10.18 -3.69
CA SER A 52 -14.05 9.71 -3.61
C SER A 52 -13.09 10.55 -4.46
N LYS A 53 -13.50 10.92 -5.67
CA LYS A 53 -12.69 11.77 -6.56
C LYS A 53 -12.48 13.17 -5.97
N GLU A 54 -13.53 13.79 -5.46
CA GLU A 54 -13.50 15.11 -4.85
C GLU A 54 -12.60 15.13 -3.61
N VAL A 55 -12.64 14.07 -2.81
CA VAL A 55 -11.73 13.90 -1.66
C VAL A 55 -10.28 13.79 -2.13
N LEU A 56 -10.00 12.99 -3.16
CA LEU A 56 -8.64 12.87 -3.73
C LEU A 56 -8.13 14.22 -4.24
N MET A 57 -8.97 14.98 -4.95
CA MET A 57 -8.58 16.26 -5.56
C MET A 57 -8.27 17.37 -4.54
N GLN A 58 -8.56 17.17 -3.24
CA GLN A 58 -8.12 18.07 -2.18
C GLN A 58 -6.59 18.00 -1.94
N PHE A 59 -5.94 16.95 -2.43
CA PHE A 59 -4.50 16.76 -2.27
C PHE A 59 -3.75 17.25 -3.51
N SER A 60 -2.99 18.34 -3.35
CA SER A 60 -2.14 18.92 -4.40
C SER A 60 -0.73 18.32 -4.37
N ASP A 61 -0.61 17.01 -4.58
CA ASP A 61 0.69 16.32 -4.59
C ASP A 61 0.94 15.70 -5.97
N LYS A 62 2.03 16.14 -6.64
CA LYS A 62 2.39 15.69 -8.00
C LYS A 62 2.73 14.19 -8.12
N ARG A 63 2.94 13.52 -6.99
CA ARG A 63 3.20 12.08 -6.92
C ARG A 63 1.92 11.26 -7.04
N ILE A 64 0.74 11.90 -6.94
CA ILE A 64 -0.58 11.24 -7.05
C ILE A 64 -0.98 11.21 -8.52
N LYS A 65 -1.23 10.02 -9.04
CA LYS A 65 -1.70 9.77 -10.41
C LYS A 65 -3.09 9.15 -10.36
N TYR A 66 -4.10 9.85 -10.86
CA TYR A 66 -5.49 9.41 -10.89
C TYR A 66 -5.83 8.69 -12.18
N TYR A 67 -6.42 7.51 -12.05
CA TYR A 67 -6.97 6.74 -13.15
C TYR A 67 -8.42 6.35 -12.83
N TYR A 68 -9.30 6.41 -13.84
CA TYR A 68 -10.72 6.09 -13.70
C TYR A 68 -11.12 5.03 -14.72
N THR A 69 -11.91 4.06 -14.30
CA THR A 69 -12.56 3.10 -15.21
C THR A 69 -14.04 3.37 -15.34
N LYS A 70 -14.57 3.22 -16.56
CA LYS A 70 -15.99 3.44 -16.86
C LYS A 70 -16.89 2.26 -16.47
N ASN A 71 -16.31 1.14 -16.08
CA ASN A 71 -17.02 -0.06 -15.67
C ASN A 71 -16.41 -0.60 -14.39
N PHE A 72 -17.24 -1.07 -13.48
CA PHE A 72 -16.76 -1.77 -12.29
C PHE A 72 -16.11 -3.10 -12.67
N THR A 73 -14.97 -3.40 -12.07
CA THR A 73 -14.27 -4.68 -12.21
C THR A 73 -14.02 -5.29 -10.84
N PRO A 74 -13.86 -6.64 -10.73
CA PRO A 74 -13.43 -7.26 -9.49
C PRO A 74 -12.08 -6.71 -9.00
N LEU A 75 -11.84 -6.72 -7.69
CA LEU A 75 -10.65 -6.11 -7.08
C LEU A 75 -9.33 -6.63 -7.67
N TYR A 76 -9.22 -7.93 -7.95
CA TYR A 76 -8.01 -8.52 -8.53
C TYR A 76 -7.71 -7.97 -9.93
N GLU A 77 -8.76 -7.73 -10.73
CA GLU A 77 -8.63 -7.15 -12.07
C GLU A 77 -8.25 -5.67 -11.98
N ALA A 78 -8.93 -4.90 -11.12
CA ALA A 78 -8.60 -3.51 -10.85
C ALA A 78 -7.15 -3.34 -10.37
N ARG A 79 -6.66 -4.22 -9.48
CA ARG A 79 -5.25 -4.26 -9.04
C ARG A 79 -4.30 -4.52 -10.21
N ASN A 80 -4.59 -5.51 -11.05
CA ASN A 80 -3.78 -5.82 -12.23
C ASN A 80 -3.73 -4.67 -13.24
N LEU A 81 -4.82 -3.95 -13.42
CA LEU A 81 -4.86 -2.76 -14.28
C LEU A 81 -4.05 -1.61 -13.67
N ALA A 82 -4.12 -1.40 -12.37
CA ALA A 82 -3.34 -0.41 -11.66
C ALA A 82 -1.83 -0.72 -11.69
N ILE A 83 -1.44 -2.00 -11.52
CA ILE A 83 -0.04 -2.46 -11.64
C ILE A 83 0.57 -2.05 -12.99
N LYS A 84 -0.18 -2.13 -14.09
CA LYS A 84 0.30 -1.71 -15.43
C LYS A 84 0.62 -0.21 -15.53
N LYS A 85 0.25 0.59 -14.54
CA LYS A 85 0.50 2.04 -14.47
C LYS A 85 1.67 2.41 -13.56
N THR A 86 2.24 1.42 -12.85
CA THR A 86 3.37 1.64 -11.96
C THR A 86 4.67 1.87 -12.73
N SER A 87 5.55 2.69 -12.17
CA SER A 87 6.91 2.91 -12.68
C SER A 87 8.00 2.66 -11.63
N GLY A 88 7.59 2.31 -10.41
CA GLY A 88 8.52 2.02 -9.31
C GLY A 88 9.16 0.64 -9.39
N GLU A 89 10.32 0.53 -8.78
CA GLU A 89 11.04 -0.74 -8.59
C GLU A 89 10.30 -1.64 -7.59
N PHE A 90 9.62 -1.05 -6.61
CA PHE A 90 8.80 -1.75 -5.63
C PHE A 90 7.33 -1.37 -5.77
N ILE A 91 6.46 -2.35 -5.48
CA ILE A 91 5.01 -2.16 -5.45
C ILE A 91 4.51 -2.38 -4.03
N SER A 92 3.62 -1.52 -3.57
CA SER A 92 2.92 -1.64 -2.28
C SER A 92 1.44 -1.35 -2.46
N PHE A 93 0.59 -1.93 -1.61
CA PHE A 93 -0.86 -1.72 -1.65
C PHE A 93 -1.31 -1.01 -0.37
N LEU A 94 -2.14 0.01 -0.54
CA LEU A 94 -2.81 0.73 0.55
C LEU A 94 -4.30 0.78 0.23
N ASP A 95 -5.11 0.09 1.03
CA ASP A 95 -6.56 0.12 0.85
C ASP A 95 -7.14 1.46 1.38
N THR A 96 -8.29 1.86 0.85
CA THR A 96 -8.90 3.18 1.12
C THR A 96 -9.33 3.39 2.56
N ASP A 97 -9.48 2.31 3.33
CA ASP A 97 -9.91 2.27 4.72
C ASP A 97 -8.77 1.90 5.70
N ASP A 98 -7.53 1.78 5.18
CA ASP A 98 -6.33 1.54 5.97
C ASP A 98 -5.47 2.81 6.09
N TRP A 99 -4.58 2.85 7.09
CA TRP A 99 -3.54 3.88 7.19
C TRP A 99 -2.22 3.31 7.67
N TRP A 100 -1.15 3.94 7.25
CA TRP A 100 0.21 3.51 7.53
C TRP A 100 0.88 4.29 8.63
N SER A 101 1.72 3.63 9.42
CA SER A 101 2.63 4.33 10.32
C SER A 101 3.68 5.12 9.51
N PRO A 102 4.14 6.29 10.01
CA PRO A 102 5.01 7.18 9.22
C PRO A 102 6.31 6.58 8.71
N LYS A 103 6.86 5.57 9.38
CA LYS A 103 8.14 4.92 9.01
C LYS A 103 7.97 3.58 8.28
N ARG A 104 6.76 3.27 7.78
CA ARG A 104 6.50 1.95 7.18
C ARG A 104 7.38 1.72 5.95
N LEU A 105 7.30 2.57 4.94
CA LEU A 105 8.06 2.42 3.70
C LEU A 105 9.58 2.43 3.96
N GLU A 106 10.05 3.37 4.79
CA GLU A 106 11.47 3.45 5.17
C GLU A 106 11.99 2.10 5.70
N LYS A 107 11.29 1.53 6.69
CA LYS A 107 11.68 0.25 7.30
C LYS A 107 11.62 -0.92 6.33
N GLN A 108 10.63 -0.95 5.43
CA GLN A 108 10.52 -2.04 4.46
C GLN A 108 11.61 -1.96 3.40
N ILE A 109 11.92 -0.76 2.90
CA ILE A 109 13.02 -0.56 1.94
C ILE A 109 14.37 -0.88 2.56
N GLU A 110 14.60 -0.53 3.83
CA GLU A 110 15.83 -0.91 4.54
C GLU A 110 16.06 -2.43 4.55
N LEU A 111 15.00 -3.25 4.67
CA LEU A 111 15.12 -4.70 4.65
C LEU A 111 15.57 -5.23 3.29
N PHE A 112 15.01 -4.71 2.19
CA PHE A 112 15.45 -5.05 0.83
C PHE A 112 16.91 -4.67 0.56
N PHE A 113 17.41 -3.62 1.20
CA PHE A 113 18.84 -3.27 1.11
C PHE A 113 19.73 -4.19 1.91
N LYS A 114 19.25 -4.69 3.05
CA LYS A 114 20.01 -5.61 3.91
C LYS A 114 20.12 -7.01 3.32
N ASP A 115 19.07 -7.48 2.66
CA ASP A 115 19.02 -8.80 2.01
C ASP A 115 18.45 -8.67 0.59
N LYS A 116 19.30 -8.89 -0.41
CA LYS A 116 18.96 -8.83 -1.83
C LYS A 116 18.16 -10.03 -2.35
N ASN A 117 18.03 -11.07 -1.54
CA ASN A 117 17.25 -12.27 -1.89
C ASN A 117 15.79 -12.16 -1.44
N LEU A 118 15.38 -11.02 -0.86
CA LEU A 118 14.00 -10.81 -0.47
C LEU A 118 13.15 -10.45 -1.69
N ASP A 119 12.09 -11.22 -1.91
CA ASP A 119 11.06 -10.95 -2.92
C ASP A 119 9.90 -10.13 -2.33
N VAL A 120 9.58 -10.36 -1.05
CA VAL A 120 8.44 -9.75 -0.37
C VAL A 120 8.82 -9.37 1.05
N VAL A 121 8.43 -8.17 1.46
CA VAL A 121 8.49 -7.70 2.86
C VAL A 121 7.10 -7.32 3.32
N TYR A 122 6.66 -7.85 4.44
CA TYR A 122 5.37 -7.54 5.03
C TYR A 122 5.50 -7.22 6.51
N THR A 123 4.46 -6.64 7.09
CA THR A 123 4.46 -6.20 8.49
C THR A 123 3.25 -6.75 9.22
N ASN A 124 3.35 -6.79 10.54
CA ASN A 124 2.16 -6.95 11.39
C ASN A 124 1.28 -5.69 11.29
N PHE A 125 0.03 -5.81 11.66
CA PHE A 125 -0.92 -4.70 11.64
C PHE A 125 -1.86 -4.74 12.83
N TYR A 126 -2.61 -3.66 13.01
CA TYR A 126 -3.63 -3.53 14.03
C TYR A 126 -5.01 -3.45 13.39
N PHE A 127 -5.98 -4.16 13.93
CA PHE A 127 -7.37 -3.80 13.74
C PHE A 127 -7.72 -2.60 14.61
N PHE A 128 -8.36 -1.60 14.00
CA PHE A 128 -8.86 -0.44 14.72
C PHE A 128 -10.39 -0.50 14.81
N TYR A 129 -10.90 -0.41 16.03
CA TYR A 129 -12.34 -0.48 16.32
C TYR A 129 -12.89 0.93 16.48
N ASN A 130 -13.60 1.43 15.46
CA ASN A 130 -14.10 2.81 15.41
C ASN A 130 -15.04 3.18 16.59
N LYS A 131 -15.88 2.23 17.02
CA LYS A 131 -16.83 2.48 18.14
C LYS A 131 -16.11 2.69 19.47
N THR A 132 -15.11 1.88 19.78
CA THR A 132 -14.39 1.90 21.06
C THR A 132 -13.10 2.72 21.02
N LYS A 133 -12.68 3.18 19.83
CA LYS A 133 -11.39 3.85 19.60
C LYS A 133 -10.19 3.05 20.11
N THR A 134 -10.31 1.73 20.10
CA THR A 134 -9.26 0.80 20.53
C THR A 134 -8.61 0.13 19.32
N LYS A 135 -7.38 -0.37 19.51
CA LYS A 135 -6.67 -1.15 18.50
C LYS A 135 -6.20 -2.47 19.08
N LYS A 136 -6.21 -3.53 18.24
CA LYS A 136 -5.73 -4.85 18.60
C LYS A 136 -4.74 -5.35 17.55
N ILE A 137 -3.54 -5.73 17.98
CA ILE A 137 -2.55 -6.34 17.09
C ILE A 137 -3.05 -7.71 16.62
N ILE A 138 -2.86 -8.02 15.33
CA ILE A 138 -3.34 -9.28 14.75
C ILE A 138 -2.56 -10.48 15.27
N SER A 139 -1.26 -10.37 15.42
CA SER A 139 -0.42 -11.44 15.96
C SER A 139 0.51 -10.92 17.05
N LYS A 140 0.53 -11.65 18.18
CA LYS A 140 1.54 -11.45 19.24
C LYS A 140 2.77 -12.33 19.04
N LYS A 141 2.74 -13.26 18.07
CA LYS A 141 3.85 -14.15 17.71
C LYS A 141 4.67 -13.51 16.59
N ASN A 142 5.90 -14.00 16.41
CA ASN A 142 6.69 -13.66 15.23
C ASN A 142 5.93 -14.07 13.97
N LEU A 143 5.96 -13.20 12.97
CA LEU A 143 5.38 -13.51 11.68
C LEU A 143 6.27 -14.54 10.96
N PRO A 144 5.68 -15.39 10.09
CA PRO A 144 6.47 -16.31 9.27
C PRO A 144 7.54 -15.57 8.46
N ASP A 145 8.69 -16.19 8.26
CA ASP A 145 9.79 -15.67 7.44
C ASP A 145 10.45 -16.77 6.59
N GLY A 146 11.40 -16.41 5.76
CA GLY A 146 12.09 -17.29 4.83
C GLY A 146 11.23 -17.71 3.65
N LYS A 147 11.41 -18.93 3.14
CA LYS A 147 10.64 -19.47 2.02
C LYS A 147 9.23 -19.88 2.47
N ILE A 148 8.30 -18.94 2.39
CA ILE A 148 6.93 -19.12 2.90
C ILE A 148 5.87 -19.39 1.82
N THR A 149 6.25 -19.48 0.54
CA THR A 149 5.31 -19.64 -0.59
C THR A 149 4.34 -20.81 -0.38
N GLN A 150 4.85 -21.99 0.03
CA GLN A 150 3.98 -23.14 0.28
C GLN A 150 3.04 -22.90 1.45
N LYS A 151 3.53 -22.27 2.55
CA LYS A 151 2.70 -21.93 3.70
C LYS A 151 1.60 -20.92 3.35
N LEU A 152 1.85 -20.02 2.40
CA LEU A 152 0.86 -19.06 1.90
C LEU A 152 -0.22 -19.74 1.05
N LEU A 153 0.17 -20.75 0.25
CA LEU A 153 -0.78 -21.55 -0.54
C LEU A 153 -1.66 -22.44 0.35
N ASP A 154 -1.09 -23.04 1.38
CA ASP A 154 -1.81 -23.94 2.27
C ASP A 154 -2.70 -23.18 3.26
N HIS A 155 -2.21 -22.08 3.80
CA HIS A 155 -2.88 -21.28 4.81
C HIS A 155 -2.64 -19.79 4.56
N TYR A 156 -3.64 -19.11 4.01
CA TYR A 156 -3.59 -17.65 3.85
C TYR A 156 -3.68 -16.94 5.20
N ASN A 157 -2.55 -16.85 5.89
CA ASN A 157 -2.45 -16.25 7.22
C ASN A 157 -1.81 -14.85 7.22
N ILE A 158 -1.55 -14.28 6.05
CA ILE A 158 -0.95 -12.96 5.93
C ILE A 158 -2.05 -11.98 5.55
N GLY A 159 -2.63 -11.37 6.54
CA GLY A 159 -3.45 -10.18 6.34
C GLY A 159 -2.56 -8.99 6.00
N GLY A 160 -2.95 -8.18 5.01
CA GLY A 160 -2.19 -7.01 4.61
C GLY A 160 -0.88 -7.33 3.89
N ILE A 161 -0.94 -8.21 2.89
CA ILE A 161 0.18 -8.40 1.95
C ILE A 161 0.38 -7.10 1.18
N LEU A 162 1.57 -6.66 1.25
CA LEU A 162 2.14 -5.61 0.41
C LEU A 162 2.96 -6.24 -0.68
#